data_c059b929e9cbefd475e3b245a7cee42f
#
_entry.id   c059b929e9cbefd475e3b245a7cee42f
#
_cell.length_a   1.000
_cell.length_b   1.000
_cell.length_c   1.000
_cell.angle_alpha   90.00
_cell.angle_beta   90.00
_cell.angle_gamma   90.00
#
_symmetry.space_group_name_H-M   'P 1'
#
loop_
_entity.id
_entity.type
_entity.pdbx_description
1 polymer ?
#
loop_
_entity_poly.entity_id
_entity_poly.type
_entity_poly.pdbx_seq_one_letter_code
_entity_poly.pdbx_strand_id
1 'polypeptide(L)' 'MALRCRVFRGLVKEAEEDINKFLSTHLLQLLHMAQSESGDHISVTLIFEELDPLSDRGL' A
#
# COMPACT_ATOMS: atom_id res chain seq x y z
N MET A 1 -13.75 7.24 7.09
CA MET A 1 -12.41 6.73 6.99
C MET A 1 -12.34 5.28 7.31
N ALA A 2 -11.48 4.56 6.65
CA ALA A 2 -11.38 3.14 6.83
C ALA A 2 -9.92 2.75 7.02
N LEU A 3 -9.66 1.95 8.02
CA LEU A 3 -8.31 1.43 8.25
C LEU A 3 -8.14 0.19 7.40
N ARG A 4 -7.08 0.17 6.62
CA ARG A 4 -6.83 -0.91 5.68
C ARG A 4 -5.39 -1.40 5.77
N CYS A 5 -5.19 -2.62 5.32
CA CYS A 5 -3.89 -3.24 5.26
C CYS A 5 -3.68 -3.82 3.86
N ARG A 6 -2.50 -3.61 3.30
CA ARG A 6 -2.16 -4.16 2.01
C ARG A 6 -0.77 -4.76 2.06
N VAL A 7 -0.62 -5.96 1.49
CA VAL A 7 0.67 -6.65 1.47
C VAL A 7 1.14 -6.78 0.03
N PHE A 8 2.39 -6.39 -0.21
CA PHE A 8 3.03 -6.53 -1.51
C PHE A 8 4.17 -7.51 -1.39
N ARG A 9 4.27 -8.44 -2.31
CA ARG A 9 5.33 -9.44 -2.31
C ARG A 9 5.91 -9.59 -3.70
N GLY A 10 7.17 -9.95 -3.75
CA GLY A 10 7.81 -10.24 -5.01
C GLY A 10 9.27 -9.83 -4.99
N LEU A 11 9.88 -9.75 -6.16
CA LEU A 11 11.22 -9.23 -6.27
C LEU A 11 11.23 -7.77 -5.84
N VAL A 12 12.34 -7.34 -5.26
CA VAL A 12 12.41 -6.01 -4.67
C VAL A 12 11.98 -4.93 -5.66
N LYS A 13 12.48 -5.01 -6.88
CA LYS A 13 12.16 -3.99 -7.86
C LYS A 13 10.69 -3.98 -8.24
N GLU A 14 10.12 -5.17 -8.39
CA GLU A 14 8.71 -5.27 -8.76
C GLU A 14 7.81 -4.79 -7.63
N ALA A 15 8.15 -5.17 -6.40
CA ALA A 15 7.38 -4.74 -5.25
C ALA A 15 7.43 -3.22 -5.12
N GLU A 16 8.60 -2.64 -5.35
CA GLU A 16 8.73 -1.20 -5.28
C GLU A 16 7.86 -0.49 -6.31
N GLU A 17 7.85 -1.00 -7.53
CA GLU A 17 7.02 -0.41 -8.58
C GLU A 17 5.55 -0.52 -8.25
N ASP A 18 5.13 -1.68 -7.74
CA ASP A 18 3.75 -1.90 -7.40
C ASP A 18 3.31 -0.99 -6.25
N ILE A 19 4.16 -0.82 -5.25
CA ILE A 19 3.86 0.04 -4.12
C ILE A 19 3.74 1.48 -4.58
N ASN A 20 4.68 1.94 -5.41
CA ASN A 20 4.64 3.30 -5.90
C ASN A 20 3.39 3.56 -6.73
N LYS A 21 3.01 2.60 -7.55
CA LYS A 21 1.80 2.72 -8.33
C LYS A 21 0.57 2.79 -7.43
N PHE A 22 0.54 1.94 -6.41
CA PHE A 22 -0.57 1.94 -5.47
C PHE A 22 -0.67 3.30 -4.76
N LEU A 23 0.45 3.81 -4.26
CA LEU A 23 0.44 5.07 -3.53
C LEU A 23 0.06 6.25 -4.41
N SER A 24 0.38 6.18 -5.70
CA SER A 24 0.07 7.29 -6.59
C SER A 24 -1.35 7.25 -7.12
N THR A 25 -2.03 6.12 -7.00
CA THR A 25 -3.39 5.98 -7.53
C THR A 25 -4.47 5.93 -6.45
N HIS A 26 -4.07 5.97 -5.19
CA HIS A 26 -5.04 5.91 -4.09
C HIS A 26 -4.81 7.09 -3.16
N LEU A 27 -5.91 7.69 -2.73
CA LEU A 27 -5.84 8.77 -1.77
C LEU A 27 -5.89 8.15 -0.38
N LEU A 28 -4.77 8.19 0.33
CA LEU A 28 -4.67 7.54 1.60
C LEU A 28 -3.67 8.25 2.51
N GLN A 29 -3.72 7.93 3.78
CA GLN A 29 -2.75 8.37 4.75
C GLN A 29 -2.03 7.15 5.28
N LEU A 30 -0.73 7.06 5.03
CA LEU A 30 0.06 5.93 5.47
C LEU A 30 0.34 6.07 6.97
N LEU A 31 -0.03 5.06 7.73
CA LEU A 31 0.13 5.08 9.18
C LEU A 31 1.32 4.26 9.63
N HIS A 32 1.57 3.14 8.95
CA HIS A 32 2.64 2.25 9.36
C HIS A 32 3.07 1.39 8.17
N MET A 33 4.34 1.04 8.15
CA MET A 33 4.89 0.19 7.11
C MET A 33 5.87 -0.77 7.75
N ALA A 34 5.82 -2.02 7.35
CA ALA A 34 6.76 -3.02 7.79
C ALA A 34 7.22 -3.82 6.60
N GLN A 35 8.44 -4.31 6.64
CA GLN A 35 8.94 -5.11 5.54
C GLN A 35 9.78 -6.26 6.08
N SER A 36 9.87 -7.30 5.28
CA SER A 36 10.67 -8.46 5.57
C SER A 36 11.31 -8.93 4.26
N GLU A 37 12.56 -9.30 4.31
CA GLU A 37 13.30 -9.72 3.13
C GLU A 37 13.75 -11.14 3.27
N SER A 38 13.75 -11.87 2.16
CA SER A 38 14.26 -13.23 2.14
C SER A 38 14.87 -13.44 0.75
N GLY A 39 16.20 -13.50 0.70
CA GLY A 39 16.90 -13.58 -0.57
C GLY A 39 16.67 -12.30 -1.38
N ASP A 40 16.22 -12.47 -2.62
CA ASP A 40 15.93 -11.33 -3.48
C ASP A 40 14.43 -11.01 -3.51
N HIS A 41 13.67 -11.56 -2.58
CA HIS A 41 12.24 -11.29 -2.46
C HIS A 41 11.98 -10.43 -1.23
N ILE A 42 10.91 -9.67 -1.28
CA ILE A 42 10.53 -8.80 -0.20
C ILE A 42 9.02 -8.89 0.02
N SER A 43 8.62 -8.77 1.28
CA SER A 43 7.22 -8.62 1.65
C SER A 43 7.08 -7.28 2.34
N VAL A 44 6.17 -6.46 1.88
CA VAL A 44 5.93 -5.15 2.48
C VAL A 44 4.46 -5.06 2.87
N THR A 45 4.21 -4.68 4.11
CA THR A 45 2.86 -4.49 4.60
C THR A 45 2.64 -3.02 4.86
N LEU A 46 1.58 -2.48 4.28
CA LEU A 46 1.20 -1.08 4.50
C LEU A 46 -0.08 -1.06 5.30
N ILE A 47 -0.12 -0.24 6.34
CA ILE A 47 -1.33 0.02 7.10
C ILE A 47 -1.66 1.48 6.91
N PHE A 48 -2.86 1.76 6.43
CA PHE A 48 -3.22 3.10 6.03
C PHE A 48 -4.70 3.36 6.22
N GLU A 49 -5.04 4.63 6.23
CA GLU A 49 -6.43 5.05 6.21
C GLU A 49 -6.77 5.50 4.81
N GLU A 50 -7.87 5.01 4.29
CA GLU A 50 -8.34 5.48 3.00
C GLU A 50 -9.03 6.81 3.18
N LEU A 51 -8.62 7.77 2.38
CA LEU A 51 -9.15 9.12 2.45
C LEU A 51 -9.93 9.47 1.20
N ASP A 52 -10.33 8.48 0.44
CA ASP A 52 -10.98 8.70 -0.82
C ASP A 52 -12.33 9.35 -0.64
N PRO A 53 -12.43 10.64 -0.84
CA PRO A 53 -13.69 11.33 -0.65
C PRO A 53 -14.68 11.03 -1.74
N LEU A 54 -14.20 10.48 -2.83
CA LEU A 54 -15.11 10.20 -3.91
C LEU A 54 -15.98 9.01 -3.63
N SER A 55 -15.46 8.09 -2.84
CA SER A 55 -16.25 6.93 -2.53
C SER A 55 -17.42 7.32 -1.66
N ASP A 56 -17.34 8.46 -1.06
CA ASP A 56 -18.41 8.88 -0.23
C ASP A 56 -19.52 9.37 -1.03
N ARG A 57 -19.19 9.77 -2.17
CA ARG A 57 -20.12 10.31 -2.85
C ARG A 57 -20.79 9.43 -3.48
N GLY A 58 -20.22 8.70 -3.33
CA GLY A 58 -20.89 7.90 -3.89
C GLY A 58 -22.00 8.42 -4.36
N LEU A 59 -21.67 8.76 -4.03
CA LEU A 59 -22.34 9.10 -4.33
C LEU A 59 -22.83 9.21 -4.69
#